data_f80dd7d8a395a18745671612873f5e52
#
_entry.id   f80dd7d8a395a18745671612873f5e52
#
_cell.length_a   1.000
_cell.length_b   1.000
_cell.length_c   1.000
_cell.angle_alpha   90.00
_cell.angle_beta   90.00
_cell.angle_gamma   90.00
#
_symmetry.space_group_name_H-M   'P 1'
#
loop_
_entity.id
_entity.type
_entity.pdbx_description
1 polymer ?
#
loop_
_entity_poly.entity_id
_entity_poly.type
_entity_poly.pdbx_seq_one_letter_code
_entity_poly.pdbx_strand_id
1 'polypeptide(L)'
;MNKVRLIARLDVKGPNLIKGVHLEGLRVVGSPNEYAIRYYEQGADELIYMDSVASLYARNHLGEIIKTAAKDIFIPMTVGGGIRSVDDATEILRSGADKVAINTAAVADPTLISKLAQKFGSQCVVLSIEAKKNTKGEWEVLTENGRERSGFNAVNWAIQGCEYGAGEILLTSVDMEGTRKGFDCDLVKAVSSQIEIPVIASGGMGKLSDAVEVVNTGEASAIAMADILHYNRATFSEVRKELKQSGILVRNHEFS
;
A
#
# COMPACT_ATOMS: atom_id res chain seq x y z
N MET A 1 -8.69 20.73 -3.27
CA MET A 1 -8.77 19.25 -3.41
C MET A 1 -7.43 18.74 -3.89
N ASN A 2 -6.84 17.78 -3.21
CA ASN A 2 -5.61 17.13 -3.64
C ASN A 2 -5.90 16.18 -4.81
N LYS A 3 -4.93 16.01 -5.72
CA LYS A 3 -5.04 15.03 -6.81
C LYS A 3 -4.93 13.61 -6.27
N VAL A 4 -5.84 12.72 -6.66
CA VAL A 4 -5.78 11.30 -6.31
C VAL A 4 -4.60 10.65 -7.04
N ARG A 5 -3.79 9.86 -6.32
CA ARG A 5 -2.64 9.15 -6.85
C ARG A 5 -3.02 7.70 -7.20
N LEU A 6 -2.52 7.24 -8.34
CA LEU A 6 -2.68 5.88 -8.82
C LEU A 6 -1.39 5.09 -8.60
N ILE A 7 -1.44 4.09 -7.76
CA ILE A 7 -0.27 3.36 -7.24
C ILE A 7 -0.31 1.91 -7.70
N ALA A 8 0.81 1.39 -8.23
CA ALA A 8 0.95 -0.05 -8.41
C ALA A 8 1.50 -0.68 -7.13
N ARG A 9 0.80 -1.70 -6.60
CA ARG A 9 1.25 -2.51 -5.48
C ARG A 9 1.83 -3.83 -5.99
N LEU A 10 3.05 -4.12 -5.58
CA LEU A 10 3.85 -5.27 -5.96
C LEU A 10 4.14 -6.09 -4.71
N ASP A 11 3.37 -7.16 -4.49
CA ASP A 11 3.62 -8.11 -3.41
C ASP A 11 4.72 -9.09 -3.86
N VAL A 12 5.78 -9.22 -3.06
CA VAL A 12 7.00 -9.94 -3.44
C VAL A 12 7.25 -11.10 -2.48
N LYS A 13 7.73 -12.21 -3.02
CA LYS A 13 8.24 -13.35 -2.26
C LYS A 13 9.53 -13.86 -2.90
N GLY A 14 10.66 -13.60 -2.23
CA GLY A 14 11.98 -13.85 -2.83
C GLY A 14 12.11 -13.05 -4.13
N PRO A 15 12.54 -13.67 -5.26
CA PRO A 15 12.73 -12.97 -6.52
C PRO A 15 11.42 -12.75 -7.31
N ASN A 16 10.27 -13.21 -6.80
CA ASN A 16 9.03 -13.29 -7.57
C ASN A 16 8.00 -12.27 -7.13
N LEU A 17 7.36 -11.62 -8.11
CA LEU A 17 6.08 -10.97 -7.94
C LEU A 17 5.00 -12.03 -7.73
N ILE A 18 4.19 -11.87 -6.71
CA ILE A 18 3.14 -12.82 -6.34
C ILE A 18 1.78 -12.14 -6.24
N LYS A 19 0.72 -12.94 -6.33
CA LYS A 19 -0.65 -12.50 -6.05
C LYS A 19 -1.46 -13.64 -5.44
N GLY A 20 -2.25 -13.31 -4.43
CA GLY A 20 -3.17 -14.21 -3.76
C GLY A 20 -4.58 -13.62 -3.64
N VAL A 21 -5.42 -14.30 -2.88
CA VAL A 21 -6.74 -13.82 -2.44
C VAL A 21 -6.73 -13.84 -0.91
N HIS A 22 -7.21 -12.77 -0.26
CA HIS A 22 -7.17 -12.60 1.19
C HIS A 22 -5.75 -12.74 1.78
N LEU A 23 -4.73 -12.33 1.02
CA LEU A 23 -3.29 -12.50 1.33
C LEU A 23 -2.82 -13.96 1.40
N GLU A 24 -3.63 -14.90 0.93
CA GLU A 24 -3.36 -16.34 0.92
C GLU A 24 -3.32 -16.91 -0.51
N GLY A 25 -2.92 -18.18 -0.65
CA GLY A 25 -2.90 -18.88 -1.94
C GLY A 25 -1.99 -18.22 -2.98
N LEU A 26 -0.82 -17.77 -2.55
CA LEU A 26 0.11 -16.97 -3.34
C LEU A 26 0.57 -17.69 -4.61
N ARG A 27 0.33 -17.07 -5.77
CA ARG A 27 0.78 -17.55 -7.09
C ARG A 27 1.84 -16.60 -7.64
N VAL A 28 2.83 -17.15 -8.31
CA VAL A 28 3.84 -16.36 -9.02
C VAL A 28 3.20 -15.73 -10.25
N VAL A 29 3.43 -14.44 -10.43
CA VAL A 29 2.95 -13.62 -11.55
C VAL A 29 4.10 -13.33 -12.53
N GLY A 30 5.29 -13.03 -12.00
CA GLY A 30 6.46 -12.71 -12.82
C GLY A 30 7.60 -12.08 -12.02
N SER A 31 8.44 -11.31 -12.69
CA SER A 31 9.53 -10.53 -12.09
C SER A 31 9.00 -9.19 -11.56
N PRO A 32 9.25 -8.84 -10.28
CA PRO A 32 8.77 -7.57 -9.72
C PRO A 32 9.31 -6.35 -10.49
N ASN A 33 10.57 -6.36 -10.91
CA ASN A 33 11.18 -5.22 -11.60
C ASN A 33 10.68 -5.06 -13.05
N GLU A 34 10.43 -6.15 -13.77
CA GLU A 34 9.83 -6.08 -15.12
C GLU A 34 8.42 -5.46 -15.04
N TYR A 35 7.63 -5.86 -14.04
CA TYR A 35 6.30 -5.30 -13.83
C TYR A 35 6.36 -3.84 -13.36
N ALA A 36 7.32 -3.48 -12.51
CA ALA A 36 7.50 -2.11 -12.05
C ALA A 36 7.86 -1.15 -13.18
N ILE A 37 8.81 -1.53 -14.05
CA ILE A 37 9.17 -0.75 -15.26
C ILE A 37 7.94 -0.57 -16.15
N ARG A 38 7.20 -1.65 -16.41
CA ARG A 38 5.96 -1.58 -17.19
C ARG A 38 4.94 -0.63 -16.59
N TYR A 39 4.76 -0.63 -15.26
CA TYR A 39 3.82 0.28 -14.61
C TYR A 39 4.31 1.72 -14.59
N TYR A 40 5.61 1.93 -14.44
CA TYR A 40 6.22 3.24 -14.60
C TYR A 40 5.97 3.81 -16.00
N GLU A 41 6.23 3.03 -17.05
CA GLU A 41 5.97 3.39 -18.45
C GLU A 41 4.48 3.63 -18.74
N GLN A 42 3.58 2.92 -18.07
CA GLN A 42 2.13 3.11 -18.16
C GLN A 42 1.60 4.31 -17.36
N GLY A 43 2.46 5.04 -16.66
CA GLY A 43 2.12 6.25 -15.93
C GLY A 43 1.59 6.02 -14.52
N ALA A 44 2.09 5.04 -13.80
CA ALA A 44 1.90 4.96 -12.35
C ALA A 44 2.41 6.25 -11.67
N ASP A 45 1.68 6.74 -10.66
CA ASP A 45 2.12 7.91 -9.90
C ASP A 45 3.16 7.53 -8.83
N GLU A 46 3.06 6.32 -8.26
CA GLU A 46 3.96 5.74 -7.25
C GLU A 46 3.96 4.22 -7.35
N LEU A 47 4.96 3.57 -6.77
CA LEU A 47 5.02 2.12 -6.59
C LEU A 47 5.07 1.76 -5.11
N ILE A 48 4.46 0.62 -4.75
CA ILE A 48 4.58 0.00 -3.44
C ILE A 48 5.13 -1.41 -3.62
N TYR A 49 6.27 -1.72 -2.99
CA TYR A 49 6.81 -3.06 -2.87
C TYR A 49 6.55 -3.60 -1.46
N MET A 50 5.91 -4.76 -1.36
CA MET A 50 5.62 -5.41 -0.07
C MET A 50 6.21 -6.82 -0.05
N ASP A 51 7.19 -7.07 0.82
CA ASP A 51 7.66 -8.44 1.07
C ASP A 51 6.66 -9.19 1.97
N SER A 52 5.93 -10.11 1.37
CA SER A 52 4.85 -10.86 2.02
C SER A 52 5.33 -11.96 2.98
N VAL A 53 6.64 -12.21 3.06
CA VAL A 53 7.22 -13.29 3.89
C VAL A 53 8.36 -12.83 4.79
N ALA A 54 8.79 -11.58 4.69
CA ALA A 54 9.94 -11.07 5.44
C ALA A 54 9.73 -11.14 6.95
N SER A 55 8.51 -10.95 7.44
CA SER A 55 8.17 -11.07 8.86
C SER A 55 8.42 -12.49 9.38
N LEU A 56 8.20 -13.51 8.55
CA LEU A 56 8.35 -14.92 8.91
C LEU A 56 9.80 -15.40 8.96
N TYR A 57 10.68 -14.85 8.11
CA TYR A 57 12.05 -15.35 7.92
C TYR A 57 13.14 -14.44 8.47
N ALA A 58 12.78 -13.34 9.13
CA ALA A 58 13.73 -12.36 9.67
C ALA A 58 14.78 -11.86 8.66
N ARG A 59 14.41 -11.78 7.37
CA ARG A 59 15.29 -11.36 6.27
C ARG A 59 14.63 -10.28 5.46
N ASN A 60 15.39 -9.24 5.11
CA ASN A 60 14.96 -8.22 4.14
C ASN A 60 15.64 -8.50 2.80
N HIS A 61 14.91 -9.07 1.84
CA HIS A 61 15.41 -9.38 0.51
C HIS A 61 15.15 -8.27 -0.51
N LEU A 62 14.38 -7.24 -0.14
CA LEU A 62 13.98 -6.20 -1.08
C LEU A 62 15.11 -5.25 -1.46
N GLY A 63 16.17 -5.11 -0.64
CA GLY A 63 17.24 -4.15 -0.90
C GLY A 63 17.83 -4.23 -2.31
N GLU A 64 18.16 -5.43 -2.80
CA GLU A 64 18.71 -5.61 -4.15
C GLU A 64 17.67 -5.39 -5.26
N ILE A 65 16.40 -5.78 -5.02
CA ILE A 65 15.30 -5.50 -5.95
C ILE A 65 15.12 -4.00 -6.10
N ILE A 66 15.11 -3.26 -4.98
CA ILE A 66 14.94 -1.80 -4.97
C ILE A 66 16.15 -1.09 -5.59
N LYS A 67 17.39 -1.50 -5.28
CA LYS A 67 18.59 -0.95 -5.92
C LYS A 67 18.56 -1.11 -7.44
N THR A 68 18.00 -2.22 -7.93
CA THR A 68 17.85 -2.45 -9.36
C THR A 68 16.75 -1.57 -9.93
N ALA A 69 15.58 -1.49 -9.28
CA ALA A 69 14.46 -0.66 -9.70
C ALA A 69 14.83 0.83 -9.76
N ALA A 70 15.58 1.33 -8.78
CA ALA A 70 15.97 2.73 -8.66
C ALA A 70 16.89 3.23 -9.79
N LYS A 71 17.42 2.35 -10.64
CA LYS A 71 18.23 2.74 -11.81
C LYS A 71 17.36 3.27 -12.96
N ASP A 72 16.14 2.73 -13.09
CA ASP A 72 15.31 2.93 -14.28
C ASP A 72 13.94 3.55 -13.94
N ILE A 73 13.60 3.66 -12.64
CA ILE A 73 12.29 4.12 -12.17
C ILE A 73 12.47 5.41 -11.38
N PHE A 74 11.80 6.49 -11.80
CA PHE A 74 11.95 7.86 -11.26
C PHE A 74 10.66 8.40 -10.65
N ILE A 75 9.76 7.50 -10.18
CA ILE A 75 8.58 7.85 -9.38
C ILE A 75 8.77 7.32 -7.95
N PRO A 76 8.07 7.88 -6.94
CA PRO A 76 8.24 7.48 -5.56
C PRO A 76 8.00 5.99 -5.34
N MET A 77 8.90 5.36 -4.59
CA MET A 77 8.81 3.95 -4.19
C MET A 77 8.63 3.83 -2.69
N THR A 78 7.53 3.22 -2.27
CA THR A 78 7.29 2.79 -0.88
C THR A 78 7.68 1.32 -0.74
N VAL A 79 8.45 0.98 0.28
CA VAL A 79 8.91 -0.39 0.53
C VAL A 79 8.49 -0.83 1.91
N GLY A 80 7.83 -1.99 2.00
CA GLY A 80 7.38 -2.59 3.25
C GLY A 80 7.66 -4.09 3.33
N GLY A 81 7.45 -4.63 4.53
CA GLY A 81 7.74 -6.01 4.86
C GLY A 81 9.10 -6.18 5.53
N GLY A 82 9.11 -6.75 6.74
CA GLY A 82 10.32 -7.08 7.48
C GLY A 82 11.09 -5.92 8.12
N ILE A 83 10.58 -4.70 8.06
CA ILE A 83 11.21 -3.53 8.70
C ILE A 83 10.84 -3.55 10.18
N ARG A 84 11.83 -3.74 11.05
CA ARG A 84 11.68 -3.91 12.51
C ARG A 84 12.44 -2.87 13.32
N SER A 85 13.32 -2.14 12.68
CA SER A 85 14.21 -1.18 13.33
C SER A 85 14.43 0.05 12.44
N VAL A 86 15.00 1.09 13.06
CA VAL A 86 15.46 2.29 12.35
C VAL A 86 16.62 1.95 11.39
N ASP A 87 17.42 0.93 11.69
CA ASP A 87 18.52 0.51 10.84
C ASP A 87 18.02 -0.22 9.60
N ASP A 88 17.01 -1.11 9.73
CA ASP A 88 16.35 -1.73 8.55
C ASP A 88 15.77 -0.67 7.60
N ALA A 89 15.08 0.32 8.17
CA ALA A 89 14.54 1.44 7.38
C ALA A 89 15.65 2.25 6.71
N THR A 90 16.78 2.47 7.40
CA THR A 90 17.93 3.17 6.84
C THR A 90 18.51 2.43 5.64
N GLU A 91 18.63 1.11 5.74
CA GLU A 91 19.12 0.26 4.64
C GLU A 91 18.21 0.33 3.41
N ILE A 92 16.90 0.22 3.62
CA ILE A 92 15.90 0.30 2.55
C ILE A 92 15.89 1.67 1.86
N LEU A 93 15.90 2.76 2.62
CA LEU A 93 15.95 4.12 2.05
C LEU A 93 17.27 4.35 1.28
N ARG A 94 18.41 3.88 1.80
CA ARG A 94 19.71 3.92 1.07
C ARG A 94 19.72 3.05 -0.18
N SER A 95 18.85 2.06 -0.27
CA SER A 95 18.71 1.22 -1.47
C SER A 95 17.91 1.91 -2.59
N GLY A 96 17.30 3.08 -2.33
CA GLY A 96 16.58 3.89 -3.31
C GLY A 96 15.07 3.99 -3.06
N ALA A 97 14.56 3.51 -1.93
CA ALA A 97 13.19 3.76 -1.53
C ALA A 97 12.99 5.21 -1.04
N ASP A 98 11.83 5.80 -1.30
CA ASP A 98 11.44 7.13 -0.80
C ASP A 98 10.68 7.04 0.52
N LYS A 99 9.95 5.96 0.74
CA LYS A 99 9.13 5.72 1.94
C LYS A 99 9.29 4.29 2.42
N VAL A 100 9.09 4.10 3.71
CA VAL A 100 9.04 2.78 4.36
C VAL A 100 7.65 2.51 4.90
N ALA A 101 7.12 1.29 4.67
CA ALA A 101 5.83 0.87 5.20
C ALA A 101 6.03 -0.18 6.32
N ILE A 102 5.43 0.08 7.49
CA ILE A 102 5.55 -0.78 8.67
C ILE A 102 4.16 -1.20 9.17
N ASN A 103 4.03 -2.47 9.60
CA ASN A 103 2.83 -3.02 10.23
C ASN A 103 3.21 -3.78 11.52
N THR A 104 3.58 -5.05 11.43
CA THR A 104 3.84 -5.95 12.58
C THR A 104 4.73 -5.32 13.64
N ALA A 105 5.84 -4.71 13.23
CA ALA A 105 6.78 -4.07 14.17
C ALA A 105 6.17 -2.84 14.86
N ALA A 106 5.33 -2.07 14.16
CA ALA A 106 4.64 -0.92 14.74
C ALA A 106 3.56 -1.35 15.74
N VAL A 107 2.85 -2.45 15.49
CA VAL A 107 1.89 -3.03 16.43
C VAL A 107 2.61 -3.53 17.70
N ALA A 108 3.79 -4.14 17.56
CA ALA A 108 4.59 -4.63 18.68
C ALA A 108 5.25 -3.49 19.49
N ASP A 109 5.77 -2.45 18.82
CA ASP A 109 6.36 -1.25 19.43
C ASP A 109 5.94 0.00 18.64
N PRO A 110 4.84 0.68 19.04
CA PRO A 110 4.38 1.90 18.38
C PRO A 110 5.40 3.04 18.35
N THR A 111 6.35 3.05 19.29
CA THR A 111 7.41 4.08 19.33
C THR A 111 8.34 4.02 18.13
N LEU A 112 8.35 2.90 17.38
CA LEU A 112 9.09 2.77 16.14
C LEU A 112 8.62 3.82 15.10
N ILE A 113 7.30 4.10 15.03
CA ILE A 113 6.75 5.13 14.13
C ILE A 113 7.41 6.47 14.45
N SER A 114 7.44 6.88 15.73
CA SER A 114 8.04 8.14 16.15
C SER A 114 9.54 8.20 15.88
N LYS A 115 10.27 7.11 16.15
CA LYS A 115 11.70 7.03 15.87
C LYS A 115 12.02 7.21 14.38
N LEU A 116 11.20 6.60 13.50
CA LEU A 116 11.33 6.75 12.06
C LEU A 116 10.98 8.16 11.60
N ALA A 117 9.87 8.73 12.11
CA ALA A 117 9.42 10.08 11.77
C ALA A 117 10.45 11.15 12.21
N GLN A 118 11.05 10.98 13.40
CA GLN A 118 12.10 11.89 13.88
C GLN A 118 13.36 11.82 13.03
N LYS A 119 13.75 10.65 12.56
CA LYS A 119 14.99 10.46 11.80
C LYS A 119 14.85 10.84 10.32
N PHE A 120 13.73 10.51 9.69
CA PHE A 120 13.54 10.62 8.24
C PHE A 120 12.45 11.60 7.81
N GLY A 121 11.65 12.11 8.76
CA GLY A 121 10.46 12.90 8.50
C GLY A 121 9.20 12.03 8.36
N SER A 122 8.07 12.56 8.81
CA SER A 122 6.77 11.85 8.74
C SER A 122 6.43 11.39 7.32
N GLN A 123 6.75 12.20 6.31
CA GLN A 123 6.50 11.91 4.90
C GLN A 123 7.18 10.62 4.39
N CYS A 124 8.21 10.10 5.09
CA CYS A 124 8.87 8.85 4.77
C CYS A 124 8.22 7.65 5.46
N VAL A 125 7.27 7.85 6.39
CA VAL A 125 6.70 6.79 7.22
C VAL A 125 5.27 6.50 6.81
N VAL A 126 5.04 5.32 6.25
CA VAL A 126 3.73 4.79 5.91
C VAL A 126 3.33 3.74 6.96
N LEU A 127 2.23 3.96 7.69
CA LEU A 127 1.66 2.93 8.53
C LEU A 127 0.78 2.01 7.68
N SER A 128 1.21 0.76 7.50
CA SER A 128 0.44 -0.25 6.80
C SER A 128 -0.51 -0.93 7.77
N ILE A 129 -1.81 -0.84 7.49
CA ILE A 129 -2.87 -1.45 8.28
C ILE A 129 -3.56 -2.50 7.43
N GLU A 130 -3.43 -3.77 7.81
CA GLU A 130 -4.19 -4.88 7.26
C GLU A 130 -5.40 -5.09 8.16
N ALA A 131 -6.60 -4.78 7.67
CA ALA A 131 -7.83 -4.78 8.46
C ALA A 131 -8.78 -5.87 8.01
N LYS A 132 -9.37 -6.59 8.97
CA LYS A 132 -10.37 -7.63 8.72
C LYS A 132 -11.59 -7.39 9.62
N LYS A 133 -12.79 -7.54 9.06
CA LYS A 133 -14.04 -7.39 9.81
C LYS A 133 -14.19 -8.52 10.82
N ASN A 134 -14.48 -8.18 12.06
CA ASN A 134 -14.72 -9.16 13.12
C ASN A 134 -16.22 -9.50 13.22
N THR A 135 -16.58 -10.42 14.11
CA THR A 135 -17.97 -10.86 14.31
C THR A 135 -18.91 -9.77 14.86
N LYS A 136 -18.34 -8.68 15.40
CA LYS A 136 -19.09 -7.51 15.88
C LYS A 136 -19.32 -6.46 14.80
N GLY A 137 -18.78 -6.68 13.59
CA GLY A 137 -18.85 -5.73 12.48
C GLY A 137 -17.81 -4.63 12.52
N GLU A 138 -16.82 -4.68 13.43
CA GLU A 138 -15.70 -3.76 13.53
C GLU A 138 -14.49 -4.30 12.76
N TRP A 139 -13.57 -3.43 12.35
CA TRP A 139 -12.33 -3.85 11.69
C TRP A 139 -11.20 -4.00 12.71
N GLU A 140 -10.63 -5.18 12.73
CA GLU A 140 -9.47 -5.54 13.56
C GLU A 140 -8.19 -5.51 12.73
N VAL A 141 -7.13 -4.94 13.28
CA VAL A 141 -5.79 -4.94 12.67
C VAL A 141 -5.20 -6.34 12.73
N LEU A 142 -4.68 -6.79 11.59
CA LEU A 142 -3.92 -8.02 11.49
C LEU A 142 -2.43 -7.74 11.29
N THR A 143 -1.61 -8.65 11.76
CA THR A 143 -0.15 -8.66 11.59
C THR A 143 0.29 -9.90 10.82
N GLU A 144 1.60 -10.06 10.60
CA GLU A 144 2.19 -11.21 9.92
C GLU A 144 1.54 -11.51 8.55
N ASN A 145 1.35 -10.45 7.73
CA ASN A 145 0.69 -10.54 6.42
C ASN A 145 -0.73 -11.13 6.53
N GLY A 146 -1.54 -10.55 7.40
CA GLY A 146 -2.95 -10.90 7.58
C GLY A 146 -3.25 -12.18 8.36
N ARG A 147 -2.24 -12.79 9.03
CA ARG A 147 -2.39 -14.09 9.71
C ARG A 147 -2.72 -14.00 11.18
N GLU A 148 -2.15 -13.01 11.88
CA GLU A 148 -2.27 -12.89 13.32
C GLU A 148 -3.17 -11.73 13.71
N ARG A 149 -4.07 -11.97 14.66
CA ARG A 149 -4.96 -10.94 15.21
C ARG A 149 -4.21 -10.13 16.26
N SER A 150 -4.26 -8.80 16.15
CA SER A 150 -3.59 -7.91 17.11
C SER A 150 -4.46 -7.51 18.30
N GLY A 151 -5.79 -7.62 18.17
CA GLY A 151 -6.75 -7.07 19.12
C GLY A 151 -6.99 -5.55 18.98
N PHE A 152 -6.25 -4.85 18.11
CA PHE A 152 -6.45 -3.41 17.87
C PHE A 152 -7.59 -3.15 16.89
N ASN A 153 -8.43 -2.16 17.22
CA ASN A 153 -9.40 -1.61 16.27
C ASN A 153 -8.66 -0.78 15.22
N ALA A 154 -8.95 -1.00 13.92
CA ALA A 154 -8.21 -0.39 12.82
C ALA A 154 -8.33 1.15 12.77
N VAL A 155 -9.51 1.70 13.11
CA VAL A 155 -9.73 3.15 13.14
C VAL A 155 -8.92 3.79 14.27
N ASN A 156 -9.00 3.23 15.49
CA ASN A 156 -8.24 3.73 16.63
C ASN A 156 -6.73 3.61 16.40
N TRP A 157 -6.29 2.53 15.75
CA TRP A 157 -4.89 2.35 15.40
C TRP A 157 -4.39 3.36 14.37
N ALA A 158 -5.22 3.72 13.39
CA ALA A 158 -4.89 4.78 12.44
C ALA A 158 -4.72 6.14 13.13
N ILE A 159 -5.62 6.49 14.06
CA ILE A 159 -5.52 7.72 14.86
C ILE A 159 -4.20 7.72 15.67
N GLN A 160 -3.92 6.65 16.41
CA GLN A 160 -2.68 6.53 17.18
C GLN A 160 -1.44 6.61 16.29
N GLY A 161 -1.49 5.98 15.10
CA GLY A 161 -0.40 6.04 14.12
C GLY A 161 -0.08 7.47 13.67
N CYS A 162 -1.11 8.31 13.49
CA CYS A 162 -0.94 9.74 13.22
C CYS A 162 -0.29 10.46 14.40
N GLU A 163 -0.73 10.19 15.62
CA GLU A 163 -0.16 10.79 16.85
C GLU A 163 1.31 10.40 17.04
N TYR A 164 1.68 9.17 16.67
CA TYR A 164 3.08 8.72 16.65
C TYR A 164 3.90 9.31 15.51
N GLY A 165 3.29 9.95 14.53
CA GLY A 165 3.99 10.67 13.46
C GLY A 165 4.04 9.96 12.11
N ALA A 166 3.16 9.00 11.85
CA ALA A 166 2.97 8.46 10.48
C ALA A 166 2.54 9.60 9.54
N GLY A 167 3.08 9.62 8.33
CA GLY A 167 2.74 10.62 7.32
C GLY A 167 1.70 10.15 6.31
N GLU A 168 1.40 8.84 6.29
CA GLU A 168 0.45 8.23 5.37
C GLU A 168 -0.03 6.87 5.91
N ILE A 169 -1.27 6.49 5.59
CA ILE A 169 -1.82 5.16 5.91
C ILE A 169 -1.99 4.35 4.62
N LEU A 170 -1.40 3.16 4.56
CA LEU A 170 -1.74 2.14 3.57
C LEU A 170 -2.78 1.20 4.18
N LEU A 171 -4.04 1.37 3.81
CA LEU A 171 -5.16 0.64 4.38
C LEU A 171 -5.61 -0.49 3.45
N THR A 172 -5.36 -1.73 3.86
CA THR A 172 -5.73 -2.93 3.10
C THR A 172 -6.89 -3.65 3.77
N SER A 173 -8.03 -3.77 3.09
CA SER A 173 -9.10 -4.68 3.53
C SER A 173 -8.74 -6.11 3.16
N VAL A 174 -8.47 -6.96 4.16
CA VAL A 174 -8.16 -8.37 3.95
C VAL A 174 -9.37 -9.12 3.37
N ASP A 175 -10.58 -8.74 3.80
CA ASP A 175 -11.82 -9.34 3.29
C ASP A 175 -12.04 -9.09 1.80
N MET A 176 -11.56 -7.96 1.27
CA MET A 176 -11.72 -7.59 -0.13
C MET A 176 -10.49 -7.95 -0.98
N GLU A 177 -9.32 -8.17 -0.37
CA GLU A 177 -8.07 -8.39 -1.07
C GLU A 177 -8.13 -9.55 -2.07
N GLY A 178 -7.85 -9.28 -3.35
CA GLY A 178 -7.88 -10.26 -4.45
C GLY A 178 -9.27 -10.71 -4.90
N THR A 179 -10.36 -10.28 -4.26
CA THR A 179 -11.73 -10.74 -4.57
C THR A 179 -12.32 -10.10 -5.81
N ARG A 180 -11.85 -8.94 -6.25
CA ARG A 180 -12.40 -8.13 -7.36
C ARG A 180 -13.84 -7.66 -7.16
N LYS A 181 -14.27 -7.52 -5.90
CA LYS A 181 -15.64 -7.12 -5.54
C LYS A 181 -15.78 -5.64 -5.20
N GLY A 182 -14.74 -4.85 -5.44
CA GLY A 182 -14.63 -3.45 -5.04
C GLY A 182 -13.83 -3.29 -3.74
N PHE A 183 -13.53 -2.04 -3.39
CA PHE A 183 -12.88 -1.69 -2.13
C PHE A 183 -13.87 -1.77 -0.95
N ASP A 184 -13.36 -1.92 0.27
CA ASP A 184 -14.13 -1.71 1.50
C ASP A 184 -14.27 -0.20 1.75
N CYS A 185 -15.23 0.44 1.06
CA CYS A 185 -15.44 1.88 1.16
C CYS A 185 -15.83 2.31 2.57
N ASP A 186 -16.54 1.47 3.32
CA ASP A 186 -16.92 1.76 4.70
C ASP A 186 -15.69 1.80 5.61
N LEU A 187 -14.76 0.85 5.47
CA LEU A 187 -13.48 0.86 6.19
C LEU A 187 -12.67 2.10 5.85
N VAL A 188 -12.53 2.40 4.55
CA VAL A 188 -11.74 3.56 4.10
C VAL A 188 -12.35 4.85 4.65
N LYS A 189 -13.67 5.01 4.59
CA LYS A 189 -14.39 6.16 5.13
C LYS A 189 -14.25 6.28 6.64
N ALA A 190 -14.37 5.16 7.38
CA ALA A 190 -14.24 5.15 8.83
C ALA A 190 -12.87 5.64 9.28
N VAL A 191 -11.81 5.35 8.52
CA VAL A 191 -10.45 5.82 8.81
C VAL A 191 -10.24 7.24 8.30
N SER A 192 -10.53 7.53 7.03
CA SER A 192 -10.25 8.82 6.39
C SER A 192 -10.94 10.00 7.06
N SER A 193 -12.14 9.78 7.64
CA SER A 193 -12.87 10.81 8.36
C SER A 193 -12.30 11.16 9.74
N GLN A 194 -11.38 10.37 10.28
CA GLN A 194 -10.83 10.53 11.63
C GLN A 194 -9.38 11.06 11.63
N ILE A 195 -8.74 11.15 10.47
CA ILE A 195 -7.33 11.53 10.36
C ILE A 195 -7.14 12.56 9.24
N GLU A 196 -6.10 13.39 9.36
CA GLU A 196 -5.77 14.43 8.36
C GLU A 196 -4.71 13.99 7.35
N ILE A 197 -3.99 12.88 7.63
CA ILE A 197 -2.97 12.37 6.71
C ILE A 197 -3.59 11.53 5.58
N PRO A 198 -2.93 11.43 4.42
CA PRO A 198 -3.45 10.68 3.29
C PRO A 198 -3.73 9.21 3.60
N VAL A 199 -4.84 8.68 3.07
CA VAL A 199 -5.19 7.26 3.11
C VAL A 199 -5.08 6.67 1.71
N ILE A 200 -4.25 5.64 1.56
CA ILE A 200 -4.15 4.80 0.36
C ILE A 200 -5.11 3.62 0.54
N ALA A 201 -6.15 3.56 -0.27
CA ALA A 201 -7.06 2.40 -0.27
C ALA A 201 -6.43 1.24 -1.04
N SER A 202 -6.47 0.04 -0.46
CA SER A 202 -5.90 -1.17 -1.03
C SER A 202 -6.79 -2.40 -0.80
N GLY A 203 -6.86 -3.27 -1.82
CA GLY A 203 -7.61 -4.53 -1.79
C GLY A 203 -9.01 -4.43 -2.38
N GLY A 204 -9.28 -5.27 -3.38
CA GLY A 204 -10.62 -5.52 -3.91
C GLY A 204 -10.95 -4.95 -5.28
N MET A 205 -10.18 -4.02 -5.84
CA MET A 205 -10.50 -3.43 -7.14
C MET A 205 -10.67 -4.48 -8.25
N GLY A 206 -11.84 -4.51 -8.89
CA GLY A 206 -12.16 -5.44 -9.97
C GLY A 206 -12.58 -4.76 -11.27
N LYS A 207 -13.09 -3.52 -11.21
CA LYS A 207 -13.56 -2.71 -12.35
C LYS A 207 -13.22 -1.24 -12.15
N LEU A 208 -13.29 -0.44 -13.21
CA LEU A 208 -12.90 0.98 -13.21
C LEU A 208 -13.75 1.81 -12.24
N SER A 209 -15.06 1.55 -12.18
CA SER A 209 -15.97 2.28 -11.29
C SER A 209 -15.67 2.10 -9.80
N ASP A 210 -14.96 1.04 -9.40
CA ASP A 210 -14.55 0.83 -8.00
C ASP A 210 -13.56 1.93 -7.56
N ALA A 211 -12.73 2.42 -8.48
CA ALA A 211 -11.83 3.54 -8.22
C ALA A 211 -12.59 4.84 -7.93
N VAL A 212 -13.67 5.09 -8.69
CA VAL A 212 -14.54 6.25 -8.48
C VAL A 212 -15.25 6.15 -7.13
N GLU A 213 -15.78 4.97 -6.81
CA GLU A 213 -16.53 4.72 -5.58
C GLU A 213 -15.66 4.93 -4.34
N VAL A 214 -14.45 4.38 -4.29
CA VAL A 214 -13.57 4.51 -3.11
C VAL A 214 -13.08 5.94 -2.89
N VAL A 215 -12.96 6.75 -3.95
CA VAL A 215 -12.62 8.17 -3.82
C VAL A 215 -13.82 8.98 -3.34
N ASN A 216 -15.00 8.79 -3.94
CA ASN A 216 -16.17 9.60 -3.62
C ASN A 216 -16.82 9.20 -2.29
N THR A 217 -16.89 7.90 -1.99
CA THR A 217 -17.55 7.37 -0.78
C THR A 217 -16.54 7.13 0.34
N GLY A 218 -15.40 6.54 0.03
CA GLY A 218 -14.35 6.23 1.00
C GLY A 218 -13.45 7.42 1.34
N GLU A 219 -13.43 8.47 0.50
CA GLU A 219 -12.55 9.64 0.62
C GLU A 219 -11.06 9.26 0.57
N ALA A 220 -10.72 8.24 -0.23
CA ALA A 220 -9.34 7.84 -0.43
C ALA A 220 -8.52 8.93 -1.12
N SER A 221 -7.31 9.19 -0.63
CA SER A 221 -6.35 10.13 -1.24
C SER A 221 -5.48 9.48 -2.32
N ALA A 222 -5.43 8.15 -2.32
CA ALA A 222 -4.73 7.34 -3.31
C ALA A 222 -5.34 5.94 -3.41
N ILE A 223 -5.07 5.27 -4.51
CA ILE A 223 -5.58 3.93 -4.82
C ILE A 223 -4.39 3.01 -5.14
N ALA A 224 -4.20 1.96 -4.35
CA ALA A 224 -3.22 0.92 -4.60
C ALA A 224 -3.86 -0.25 -5.35
N MET A 225 -3.33 -0.57 -6.52
CA MET A 225 -3.85 -1.56 -7.44
C MET A 225 -2.84 -2.68 -7.67
N ALA A 226 -3.30 -3.92 -7.69
CA ALA A 226 -2.49 -5.11 -7.94
C ALA A 226 -3.15 -6.03 -8.98
N ASP A 227 -4.12 -6.85 -8.60
CA ASP A 227 -4.77 -7.87 -9.45
C ASP A 227 -5.23 -7.32 -10.80
N ILE A 228 -5.93 -6.18 -10.81
CA ILE A 228 -6.48 -5.57 -12.04
C ILE A 228 -5.38 -5.20 -13.05
N LEU A 229 -4.20 -4.80 -12.55
CA LEU A 229 -3.03 -4.45 -13.37
C LEU A 229 -2.22 -5.70 -13.75
N HIS A 230 -1.96 -6.61 -12.79
CA HIS A 230 -1.13 -7.79 -13.01
C HIS A 230 -1.70 -8.71 -14.09
N TYR A 231 -3.02 -8.82 -14.14
CA TYR A 231 -3.73 -9.64 -15.11
C TYR A 231 -4.27 -8.86 -16.32
N ASN A 232 -3.78 -7.62 -16.55
CA ASN A 232 -4.11 -6.77 -17.70
C ASN A 232 -5.63 -6.55 -17.89
N ARG A 233 -6.39 -6.40 -16.78
CA ARG A 233 -7.84 -6.13 -16.84
C ARG A 233 -8.16 -4.65 -16.99
N ALA A 234 -7.21 -3.79 -16.58
CA ALA A 234 -7.23 -2.36 -16.84
C ALA A 234 -5.80 -1.81 -16.87
N THR A 235 -5.64 -0.65 -17.48
CA THR A 235 -4.41 0.14 -17.53
C THR A 235 -4.54 1.38 -16.66
N PHE A 236 -3.41 2.02 -16.29
CA PHE A 236 -3.41 3.31 -15.60
C PHE A 236 -4.14 4.39 -16.39
N SER A 237 -4.01 4.37 -17.72
CA SER A 237 -4.69 5.33 -18.60
C SER A 237 -6.22 5.21 -18.51
N GLU A 238 -6.75 3.99 -18.52
CA GLU A 238 -8.19 3.74 -18.40
C GLU A 238 -8.73 4.15 -17.03
N VAL A 239 -8.04 3.80 -15.93
CA VAL A 239 -8.41 4.21 -14.57
C VAL A 239 -8.41 5.75 -14.46
N ARG A 240 -7.36 6.40 -14.97
CA ARG A 240 -7.22 7.86 -14.97
C ARG A 240 -8.32 8.54 -15.75
N LYS A 241 -8.70 7.97 -16.92
CA LYS A 241 -9.80 8.47 -17.75
C LYS A 241 -11.14 8.39 -17.02
N GLU A 242 -11.44 7.25 -16.39
CA GLU A 242 -12.67 7.03 -15.63
C GLU A 242 -12.82 8.03 -14.48
N LEU A 243 -11.73 8.22 -13.70
CA LEU A 243 -11.71 9.19 -12.60
C LEU A 243 -11.94 10.63 -13.12
N LYS A 244 -11.28 11.04 -14.21
CA LYS A 244 -11.49 12.37 -14.83
C LYS A 244 -12.92 12.57 -15.31
N GLN A 245 -13.52 11.56 -15.94
CA GLN A 245 -14.90 11.60 -16.40
C GLN A 245 -15.90 11.74 -15.25
N SER A 246 -15.54 11.24 -14.07
CA SER A 246 -16.30 11.37 -12.83
C SER A 246 -15.99 12.66 -12.04
N GLY A 247 -15.22 13.59 -12.62
CA GLY A 247 -14.88 14.88 -12.00
C GLY A 247 -13.79 14.82 -10.94
N ILE A 248 -13.10 13.68 -10.80
CA ILE A 248 -12.03 13.48 -9.82
C ILE A 248 -10.69 13.99 -10.39
N LEU A 249 -10.00 14.81 -9.61
CA LEU A 249 -8.69 15.34 -9.98
C LEU A 249 -7.62 14.26 -9.84
N VAL A 250 -6.89 13.98 -10.91
CA VAL A 250 -5.75 13.08 -10.98
C VAL A 250 -4.55 13.76 -11.62
N ARG A 251 -3.35 13.20 -11.47
CA ARG A 251 -2.16 13.70 -12.18
C ARG A 251 -2.32 13.49 -13.70
N ASN A 252 -1.83 14.43 -14.50
CA ASN A 252 -1.66 14.22 -15.93
C ASN A 252 -0.32 13.50 -16.15
N HIS A 253 -0.35 12.42 -16.90
CA HIS A 253 0.84 11.84 -17.50
C HIS A 253 0.76 12.12 -18.99
N GLU A 254 1.50 13.10 -19.45
CA GLU A 254 1.83 13.28 -20.86
C GLU A 254 3.23 12.67 -21.01
N PHE A 255 3.30 11.47 -21.55
CA PHE A 255 4.55 11.00 -22.11
C PHE A 255 4.74 11.79 -23.40
N SER A 256 5.66 12.76 -23.37
CA SER A 256 6.17 13.45 -24.55
C SER A 256 7.12 12.54 -25.33
#